data_03f56209e9cb503dcbf5e9845bfca9eb
#
_entry.id   03f56209e9cb503dcbf5e9845bfca9eb
#
_cell.length_a   1.000
_cell.length_b   1.000
_cell.length_c   1.000
_cell.angle_alpha   90.00
_cell.angle_beta   90.00
_cell.angle_gamma   90.00
#
_symmetry.space_group_name_H-M   'P 1'
#
loop_
_entity.id
_entity.type
_entity.pdbx_description
1 polymer ?
#
loop_
_entity_poly.entity_id
_entity_poly.type
_entity_poly.pdbx_seq_one_letter_code
_entity_poly.pdbx_strand_id
1 'polypeptide(L)' 'DGALSLYIAFLNMFQFLLMFLGQQE' A
#
# COMPACT_ATOMS: atom_id res chain seq x y z
N ASP A 1 4.76 14.19 -11.22
CA ASP A 1 3.71 14.40 -10.27
C ASP A 1 2.61 13.36 -10.34
N GLY A 2 2.13 13.03 -11.53
CA GLY A 2 1.09 12.03 -11.64
C GLY A 2 1.58 10.62 -11.38
N ALA A 3 2.63 10.22 -12.07
CA ALA A 3 3.13 8.85 -11.94
C ALA A 3 3.71 8.60 -10.56
N LEU A 4 4.39 9.58 -10.02
CA LEU A 4 4.99 9.41 -8.70
C LEU A 4 3.91 9.32 -7.62
N SER A 5 2.90 10.16 -7.73
CA SER A 5 1.79 10.13 -6.78
C SER A 5 1.06 8.80 -6.87
N LEU A 6 0.88 8.30 -8.07
CA LEU A 6 0.21 7.03 -8.27
C LEU A 6 1.01 5.90 -7.66
N TYR A 7 2.32 5.94 -7.83
CA TYR A 7 3.20 4.93 -7.27
C TYR A 7 3.10 4.89 -5.75
N ILE A 8 3.15 6.06 -5.14
CA ILE A 8 3.07 6.15 -3.68
C ILE A 8 1.72 5.67 -3.17
N ALA A 9 0.65 5.98 -3.92
CA ALA A 9 -0.69 5.54 -3.50
C ALA A 9 -0.79 4.02 -3.46
N PHE A 10 -0.21 3.35 -4.44
CA PHE A 10 -0.23 1.90 -4.46
C PHE A 10 0.64 1.31 -3.36
N LEU A 11 1.74 1.96 -3.04
CA LEU A 11 2.59 1.49 -1.95
C LEU A 11 1.87 1.59 -0.62
N ASN A 12 1.09 2.65 -0.42
CA ASN A 12 0.32 2.80 0.81
C ASN A 12 -0.72 1.70 0.94
N MET A 13 -1.38 1.40 -0.16
CA MET A 13 -2.39 0.34 -0.14
C MET A 13 -1.74 -1.01 0.12
N PHE A 14 -0.60 -1.25 -0.49
CA PHE A 14 0.13 -2.49 -0.27
C PHE A 14 0.53 -2.63 1.19
N GLN A 15 1.03 -1.55 1.76
CA GLN A 15 1.44 -1.56 3.16
C GLN A 15 0.26 -1.84 4.08
N PHE A 16 -0.87 -1.24 3.75
CA PHE A 16 -2.08 -1.46 4.54
C PHE A 16 -2.50 -2.93 4.50
N LEU A 17 -2.49 -3.51 3.31
CA LEU A 17 -2.87 -4.91 3.17
C LEU A 17 -1.89 -5.82 3.88
N LEU A 18 -0.62 -5.47 3.83
CA LEU A 18 0.41 -6.28 4.48
C LEU A 18 0.17 -6.33 6.00
N MET A 19 -0.17 -5.20 6.59
CA MET A 19 -0.45 -5.17 8.02
C MET A 19 -1.76 -5.87 8.35
N PHE A 20 -2.75 -5.70 7.50
CA PHE A 20 -4.06 -6.28 7.74
C PHE A 20 -4.03 -7.79 7.60
N LEU A 21 -3.52 -8.29 6.49
CA LEU A 21 -3.49 -9.72 6.25
C LEU A 21 -2.39 -10.39 7.07
N GLY A 22 -1.33 -9.68 7.37
CA GLY A 22 -0.25 -10.21 8.17
C GLY A 22 -0.69 -10.51 9.60
N GLN A 23 -1.54 -9.68 10.14
CA GLN A 23 -1.99 -9.89 11.51
C GLN A 23 -3.15 -10.87 11.58
N GLN A 24 -3.79 -11.09 10.46
CA GLN A 24 -4.92 -12.00 10.45
C GLN A 24 -4.47 -13.45 10.68
N GLU A 25 -3.24 -13.70 10.36
CA GLU A 25 -2.67 -15.02 10.57
C GLU A 25 -2.43 -15.25 12.05
#